data_4ae56085923f01492e5677069c4462ac
#
_entry.id   4ae56085923f01492e5677069c4462ac
#
_cell.length_a   1.000
_cell.length_b   1.000
_cell.length_c   1.000
_cell.angle_alpha   90.00
_cell.angle_beta   90.00
_cell.angle_gamma   90.00
#
_symmetry.space_group_name_H-M   'P 1'
#
loop_
_entity.id
_entity.type
_entity.pdbx_description
1 polymer ?
#
loop_
_entity_poly.entity_id
_entity_poly.type
_entity_poly.pdbx_seq_one_letter_code
_entity_poly.pdbx_strand_id
1 'polypeptide(L)'
;MASSKKIGLIACTGVVAGNMMGSGIALLPANLASLGSIAIWGWVISIIGAMSLAYVYARLATKNPQQGGPIAYAGEISPAFGFQTGVLYYHANWIGNLAIGITAVSYLSTFFPALNNPVPAGIACIAIVWIFTFVNLLGGTWVSRLTTLGLVLVLIPVVVTAVAGWHWFDVATYQANWNTSGTTDSHAVVKSILLCLWAFIGVESAAVSTGMVKNPKRTVPLATMLGTGLAGIIYIAATQVMSGMFPAAQMAASGAPFAISASAIMGNWAAPMVSAFTAFACLTSLGSWMMLVGQAGVRAANDGNFPKVYGELDKNGIPKKGLLLASCKMTALMVLITVMNSSGGKASDLFGELTGIAVLLTMLPYFYSCVDLIRFEGVNVRNLLSLVASVLGCGFCFIALMGANSFELSGTFIVSLIILMFYARKMNTRQVAKAAAAVNDSATAKAH
;
A
#
# COMPACT_ATOMS: atom_id res chain seq x y z
N MET A 1 5.02 27.28 18.20
CA MET A 1 5.15 26.04 17.43
C MET A 1 5.76 24.99 18.34
N ALA A 2 4.99 23.97 18.76
CA ALA A 2 5.52 22.88 19.57
C ALA A 2 6.53 22.09 18.71
N SER A 3 7.78 22.01 19.16
CA SER A 3 8.82 21.18 18.56
C SER A 3 8.34 19.72 18.57
N SER A 4 7.89 19.21 17.44
CA SER A 4 7.55 17.79 17.33
C SER A 4 8.79 16.97 17.64
N LYS A 5 8.76 16.12 18.67
CA LYS A 5 9.87 15.23 19.01
C LYS A 5 10.18 14.34 17.81
N LYS A 6 11.36 14.54 17.21
CA LYS A 6 11.83 13.71 16.11
C LYS A 6 12.03 12.26 16.57
N ILE A 7 11.60 11.29 15.75
CA ILE A 7 11.69 9.86 16.05
C ILE A 7 13.09 9.28 15.77
N GLY A 8 13.51 8.33 16.62
CA GLY A 8 14.79 7.61 16.47
C GLY A 8 14.65 6.33 15.62
N LEU A 9 15.74 5.56 15.53
CA LEU A 9 15.83 4.37 14.67
C LEU A 9 14.74 3.33 14.98
N ILE A 10 14.58 2.91 16.23
CA ILE A 10 13.62 1.87 16.61
C ILE A 10 12.19 2.29 16.26
N ALA A 11 11.81 3.54 16.61
CA ALA A 11 10.48 4.06 16.29
C ALA A 11 10.29 4.20 14.77
N CYS A 12 11.31 4.61 14.02
CA CYS A 12 11.25 4.71 12.56
C CYS A 12 11.14 3.32 11.91
N THR A 13 11.88 2.32 12.38
CA THR A 13 11.75 0.91 11.94
C THR A 13 10.33 0.39 12.24
N GLY A 14 9.79 0.70 13.42
CA GLY A 14 8.41 0.37 13.78
C GLY A 14 7.39 1.02 12.85
N VAL A 15 7.61 2.26 12.43
CA VAL A 15 6.73 2.94 11.44
C VAL A 15 6.78 2.25 10.10
N VAL A 16 7.97 1.90 9.59
CA VAL A 16 8.12 1.19 8.30
C VAL A 16 7.45 -0.18 8.37
N ALA A 17 7.84 -1.01 9.34
CA ALA A 17 7.24 -2.33 9.54
C ALA A 17 5.72 -2.22 9.76
N GLY A 18 5.28 -1.25 10.56
CA GLY A 18 3.87 -1.07 10.88
C GLY A 18 3.02 -0.64 9.70
N ASN A 19 3.54 0.20 8.83
CA ASN A 19 2.82 0.60 7.62
C ASN A 19 2.66 -0.57 6.65
N MET A 20 3.62 -1.49 6.61
CA MET A 20 3.52 -2.71 5.83
C MET A 20 2.66 -3.79 6.53
N MET A 21 2.85 -4.00 7.84
CA MET A 21 2.26 -5.11 8.60
C MET A 21 0.82 -4.87 9.08
N GLY A 22 0.20 -3.73 8.79
CA GLY A 22 -1.18 -3.42 9.17
C GLY A 22 -2.19 -4.39 8.55
N SER A 23 -3.00 -3.91 7.63
CA SER A 23 -3.93 -4.77 6.87
C SER A 23 -3.23 -5.65 5.82
N GLY A 24 -1.96 -5.33 5.47
CA GLY A 24 -1.24 -5.98 4.37
C GLY A 24 -1.12 -7.49 4.50
N ILE A 25 -0.95 -8.00 5.73
CA ILE A 25 -0.81 -9.45 5.96
C ILE A 25 -2.13 -10.13 6.35
N ALA A 26 -3.10 -9.39 6.92
CA ALA A 26 -4.22 -9.97 7.64
C ALA A 26 -5.09 -10.92 6.79
N LEU A 27 -5.42 -10.59 5.52
CA LEU A 27 -6.19 -11.45 4.62
C LEU A 27 -5.33 -12.19 3.58
N LEU A 28 -4.07 -11.83 3.47
CA LEU A 28 -3.18 -12.39 2.45
C LEU A 28 -3.03 -13.92 2.52
N PRO A 29 -2.98 -14.58 3.70
CA PRO A 29 -2.95 -16.03 3.77
C PRO A 29 -4.13 -16.71 3.08
N ALA A 30 -5.35 -16.15 3.20
CA ALA A 30 -6.53 -16.69 2.53
C ALA A 30 -6.44 -16.52 1.00
N ASN A 31 -5.98 -15.36 0.53
CA ASN A 31 -5.82 -15.11 -0.90
C ASN A 31 -4.72 -15.98 -1.52
N LEU A 32 -3.59 -16.17 -0.83
CA LEU A 32 -2.50 -17.04 -1.28
C LEU A 32 -2.88 -18.50 -1.26
N ALA A 33 -3.75 -18.94 -0.32
CA ALA A 33 -4.23 -20.32 -0.28
C ALA A 33 -4.99 -20.73 -1.54
N SER A 34 -5.60 -19.78 -2.28
CA SER A 34 -6.20 -20.06 -3.58
C SER A 34 -5.18 -20.42 -4.67
N LEU A 35 -3.92 -20.06 -4.47
CA LEU A 35 -2.79 -20.42 -5.35
C LEU A 35 -2.04 -21.64 -4.83
N GLY A 36 -2.03 -21.83 -3.52
CA GLY A 36 -1.39 -22.94 -2.83
C GLY A 36 -0.07 -22.58 -2.15
N SER A 37 0.57 -23.60 -1.55
CA SER A 37 1.85 -23.47 -0.84
C SER A 37 3.00 -23.07 -1.78
N ILE A 38 2.86 -23.26 -3.11
CA ILE A 38 3.78 -22.79 -4.14
C ILE A 38 4.02 -21.27 -4.05
N ALA A 39 3.13 -20.51 -3.40
CA ALA A 39 3.30 -19.09 -3.10
C ALA A 39 4.56 -18.79 -2.26
N ILE A 40 5.26 -19.80 -1.72
CA ILE A 40 6.59 -19.62 -1.12
C ILE A 40 7.57 -18.96 -2.10
N TRP A 41 7.54 -19.34 -3.37
CA TRP A 41 8.38 -18.72 -4.39
C TRP A 41 7.98 -17.27 -4.69
N GLY A 42 6.68 -16.97 -4.64
CA GLY A 42 6.19 -15.60 -4.67
C GLY A 42 6.74 -14.75 -3.53
N TRP A 43 6.79 -15.28 -2.31
CA TRP A 43 7.39 -14.61 -1.16
C TRP A 43 8.89 -14.41 -1.32
N VAL A 44 9.65 -15.44 -1.71
CA VAL A 44 11.10 -15.34 -1.90
C VAL A 44 11.44 -14.24 -2.90
N ILE A 45 10.77 -14.24 -4.05
CA ILE A 45 10.99 -13.23 -5.10
C ILE A 45 10.56 -11.84 -4.60
N SER A 46 9.41 -11.74 -3.92
CA SER A 46 8.90 -10.48 -3.40
C SER A 46 9.77 -9.90 -2.29
N ILE A 47 10.35 -10.73 -1.42
CA ILE A 47 11.30 -10.27 -0.40
C ILE A 47 12.57 -9.71 -1.05
N ILE A 48 13.13 -10.39 -2.06
CA ILE A 48 14.30 -9.92 -2.79
C ILE A 48 13.97 -8.58 -3.49
N GLY A 49 12.83 -8.49 -4.16
CA GLY A 49 12.38 -7.28 -4.83
C GLY A 49 12.11 -6.12 -3.86
N ALA A 50 11.39 -6.38 -2.77
CA ALA A 50 11.11 -5.38 -1.75
C ALA A 50 12.36 -4.89 -1.03
N MET A 51 13.32 -5.78 -0.73
CA MET A 51 14.62 -5.38 -0.17
C MET A 51 15.43 -4.55 -1.15
N SER A 52 15.32 -4.84 -2.44
CA SER A 52 15.94 -4.02 -3.50
C SER A 52 15.31 -2.63 -3.57
N LEU A 53 13.97 -2.52 -3.51
CA LEU A 53 13.27 -1.24 -3.41
C LEU A 53 13.62 -0.50 -2.10
N ALA A 54 13.68 -1.21 -0.97
CA ALA A 54 14.10 -0.65 0.31
C ALA A 54 15.49 -0.02 0.22
N TYR A 55 16.43 -0.71 -0.45
CA TYR A 55 17.76 -0.17 -0.71
C TYR A 55 17.72 1.08 -1.60
N VAL A 56 16.93 1.06 -2.67
CA VAL A 56 16.74 2.22 -3.56
C VAL A 56 16.27 3.43 -2.77
N TYR A 57 15.18 3.30 -1.98
CA TYR A 57 14.68 4.39 -1.16
C TYR A 57 15.65 4.82 -0.06
N ALA A 58 16.37 3.88 0.53
CA ALA A 58 17.41 4.16 1.51
C ALA A 58 18.53 5.04 0.91
N ARG A 59 18.97 4.70 -0.28
CA ARG A 59 20.02 5.46 -0.99
C ARG A 59 19.55 6.84 -1.42
N LEU A 60 18.36 6.93 -2.03
CA LEU A 60 17.77 8.20 -2.44
C LEU A 60 17.54 9.12 -1.23
N ALA A 61 16.98 8.61 -0.12
CA ALA A 61 16.80 9.38 1.10
C ALA A 61 18.11 9.85 1.75
N THR A 62 19.21 9.11 1.56
CA THR A 62 20.53 9.52 2.08
C THR A 62 21.14 10.65 1.25
N LYS A 63 21.06 10.53 -0.07
CA LYS A 63 21.73 11.44 -1.00
C LYS A 63 20.90 12.67 -1.35
N ASN A 64 19.59 12.47 -1.51
CA ASN A 64 18.64 13.52 -1.84
C ASN A 64 17.42 13.44 -0.92
N PRO A 65 17.53 13.87 0.36
CA PRO A 65 16.46 13.75 1.35
C PRO A 65 15.33 14.74 1.04
N GLN A 66 14.47 14.40 0.08
CA GLN A 66 13.29 15.18 -0.28
C GLN A 66 12.04 14.63 0.42
N GLN A 67 11.16 15.54 0.86
CA GLN A 67 9.83 15.17 1.29
C GLN A 67 8.96 14.82 0.06
N GLY A 68 8.24 13.70 0.15
CA GLY A 68 7.34 13.26 -0.91
C GLY A 68 7.72 11.91 -1.53
N GLY A 69 8.87 11.34 -1.17
CA GLY A 69 9.27 9.99 -1.59
C GLY A 69 9.17 9.78 -3.11
N PRO A 70 8.40 8.77 -3.57
CA PRO A 70 8.31 8.42 -5.00
C PRO A 70 7.95 9.57 -5.92
N ILE A 71 7.10 10.51 -5.45
CA ILE A 71 6.65 11.67 -6.26
C ILE A 71 7.83 12.61 -6.51
N ALA A 72 8.61 12.87 -5.47
CA ALA A 72 9.78 13.76 -5.58
C ALA A 72 10.84 13.14 -6.50
N TYR A 73 11.16 11.87 -6.33
CA TYR A 73 12.17 11.16 -7.12
C TYR A 73 11.78 11.05 -8.60
N ALA A 74 10.52 10.73 -8.90
CA ALA A 74 10.05 10.74 -10.29
C ALA A 74 10.12 12.15 -10.91
N GLY A 75 9.86 13.20 -10.11
CA GLY A 75 9.96 14.59 -10.52
C GLY A 75 11.37 15.04 -10.89
N GLU A 76 12.41 14.46 -10.27
CA GLU A 76 13.81 14.70 -10.60
C GLU A 76 14.19 14.17 -12.00
N ILE A 77 13.55 13.08 -12.45
CA ILE A 77 13.76 12.56 -13.81
C ILE A 77 13.08 13.47 -14.83
N SER A 78 11.79 13.78 -14.59
CA SER A 78 10.99 14.63 -15.45
C SER A 78 9.77 15.17 -14.69
N PRO A 79 9.40 16.45 -14.88
CA PRO A 79 8.16 17.00 -14.33
C PRO A 79 6.91 16.21 -14.75
N ALA A 80 6.91 15.59 -15.93
CA ALA A 80 5.82 14.73 -16.41
C ALA A 80 5.69 13.46 -15.55
N PHE A 81 6.81 12.84 -15.21
CA PHE A 81 6.83 11.64 -14.37
C PHE A 81 6.46 11.97 -12.91
N GLY A 82 6.90 13.11 -12.40
CA GLY A 82 6.46 13.60 -11.08
C GLY A 82 4.95 13.84 -11.03
N PHE A 83 4.38 14.46 -12.08
CA PHE A 83 2.94 14.65 -12.21
C PHE A 83 2.20 13.30 -12.25
N GLN A 84 2.62 12.39 -13.12
CA GLN A 84 2.03 11.06 -13.27
C GLN A 84 2.08 10.28 -11.96
N THR A 85 3.25 10.24 -11.31
CA THR A 85 3.44 9.57 -10.01
C THR A 85 2.54 10.17 -8.95
N GLY A 86 2.42 11.49 -8.87
CA GLY A 86 1.54 12.17 -7.91
C GLY A 86 0.09 11.75 -8.04
N VAL A 87 -0.41 11.64 -9.26
CA VAL A 87 -1.79 11.20 -9.53
C VAL A 87 -1.97 9.72 -9.23
N LEU A 88 -1.07 8.86 -9.73
CA LEU A 88 -1.15 7.40 -9.52
C LEU A 88 -1.05 7.05 -8.03
N TYR A 89 -0.07 7.61 -7.32
CA TYR A 89 0.16 7.36 -5.90
C TYR A 89 -1.02 7.81 -5.03
N TYR A 90 -1.61 8.98 -5.33
CA TYR A 90 -2.82 9.44 -4.65
C TYR A 90 -3.98 8.43 -4.83
N HIS A 91 -4.17 7.91 -6.05
CA HIS A 91 -5.25 6.96 -6.32
C HIS A 91 -4.97 5.59 -5.69
N ALA A 92 -3.74 5.11 -5.74
CA ALA A 92 -3.34 3.89 -5.04
C ALA A 92 -3.66 3.94 -3.54
N ASN A 93 -3.37 5.08 -2.89
CA ASN A 93 -3.58 5.24 -1.45
C ASN A 93 -5.07 5.18 -1.04
N TRP A 94 -5.97 5.89 -1.75
CA TRP A 94 -7.38 5.84 -1.35
C TRP A 94 -8.06 4.52 -1.76
N ILE A 95 -7.61 3.86 -2.83
CA ILE A 95 -8.08 2.51 -3.18
C ILE A 95 -7.59 1.51 -2.13
N GLY A 96 -6.33 1.60 -1.72
CA GLY A 96 -5.78 0.79 -0.64
C GLY A 96 -6.55 0.94 0.68
N ASN A 97 -7.09 2.12 0.98
CA ASN A 97 -7.94 2.31 2.15
C ASN A 97 -9.22 1.47 2.12
N LEU A 98 -9.79 1.24 0.95
CA LEU A 98 -10.94 0.32 0.82
C LEU A 98 -10.52 -1.11 1.13
N ALA A 99 -9.34 -1.56 0.68
CA ALA A 99 -8.81 -2.87 1.03
C ALA A 99 -8.61 -3.03 2.54
N ILE A 100 -8.11 -1.98 3.22
CA ILE A 100 -8.01 -1.95 4.69
C ILE A 100 -9.40 -2.05 5.33
N GLY A 101 -10.37 -1.32 4.82
CA GLY A 101 -11.77 -1.35 5.30
C GLY A 101 -12.40 -2.72 5.16
N ILE A 102 -12.27 -3.36 4.00
CA ILE A 102 -12.74 -4.74 3.76
C ILE A 102 -12.03 -5.75 4.66
N THR A 103 -10.75 -5.57 4.93
CA THR A 103 -10.02 -6.42 5.89
C THR A 103 -10.65 -6.32 7.29
N ALA A 104 -10.94 -5.12 7.76
CA ALA A 104 -11.62 -4.92 9.03
C ALA A 104 -12.99 -5.61 9.06
N VAL A 105 -13.79 -5.42 8.00
CA VAL A 105 -15.13 -6.04 7.85
C VAL A 105 -15.03 -7.57 7.84
N SER A 106 -14.06 -8.13 7.15
CA SER A 106 -13.85 -9.57 7.09
C SER A 106 -13.54 -10.17 8.48
N TYR A 107 -12.74 -9.53 9.30
CA TYR A 107 -12.50 -9.98 10.67
C TYR A 107 -13.72 -9.77 11.58
N LEU A 108 -14.53 -8.73 11.35
CA LEU A 108 -15.80 -8.53 12.04
C LEU A 108 -16.84 -9.59 11.67
N SER A 109 -16.69 -10.29 10.53
CA SER A 109 -17.58 -11.37 10.15
C SER A 109 -17.59 -12.55 11.15
N THR A 110 -16.54 -12.67 11.95
CA THR A 110 -16.50 -13.62 13.09
C THR A 110 -17.65 -13.38 14.08
N PHE A 111 -18.05 -12.11 14.26
CA PHE A 111 -19.13 -11.71 15.17
C PHE A 111 -20.47 -11.51 14.42
N PHE A 112 -20.40 -11.14 13.15
CA PHE A 112 -21.54 -10.84 12.29
C PHE A 112 -21.46 -11.63 10.98
N PRO A 113 -21.92 -12.90 10.94
CA PRO A 113 -21.73 -13.80 9.78
C PRO A 113 -22.27 -13.26 8.46
N ALA A 114 -23.25 -12.35 8.48
CA ALA A 114 -23.77 -11.69 7.28
C ALA A 114 -22.69 -10.96 6.49
N LEU A 115 -21.62 -10.49 7.16
CA LEU A 115 -20.48 -9.77 6.53
C LEU A 115 -19.59 -10.66 5.66
N ASN A 116 -19.80 -11.97 5.62
CA ASN A 116 -19.14 -12.85 4.65
C ASN A 116 -19.67 -12.67 3.22
N ASN A 117 -20.84 -12.04 3.06
CA ASN A 117 -21.43 -11.77 1.75
C ASN A 117 -20.99 -10.40 1.21
N PRO A 118 -20.77 -10.26 -0.11
CA PRO A 118 -20.25 -9.04 -0.73
C PRO A 118 -21.09 -7.79 -0.42
N VAL A 119 -22.42 -7.90 -0.50
CA VAL A 119 -23.30 -6.72 -0.33
C VAL A 119 -23.28 -6.19 1.11
N PRO A 120 -23.52 -6.98 2.16
CA PRO A 120 -23.36 -6.50 3.54
C PRO A 120 -21.93 -6.03 3.84
N ALA A 121 -20.90 -6.71 3.32
CA ALA A 121 -19.50 -6.32 3.49
C ALA A 121 -19.22 -4.95 2.85
N GLY A 122 -19.67 -4.72 1.63
CA GLY A 122 -19.52 -3.46 0.93
C GLY A 122 -20.22 -2.30 1.65
N ILE A 123 -21.43 -2.50 2.14
CA ILE A 123 -22.19 -1.50 2.91
C ILE A 123 -21.44 -1.18 4.22
N ALA A 124 -20.97 -2.20 4.96
CA ALA A 124 -20.21 -2.02 6.18
C ALA A 124 -18.88 -1.29 5.92
N CYS A 125 -18.17 -1.62 4.84
CA CYS A 125 -16.95 -0.93 4.44
C CYS A 125 -17.21 0.56 4.17
N ILE A 126 -18.26 0.91 3.42
CA ILE A 126 -18.66 2.29 3.17
C ILE A 126 -18.95 3.02 4.49
N ALA A 127 -19.72 2.41 5.38
CA ALA A 127 -20.01 3.01 6.69
C ALA A 127 -18.73 3.29 7.50
N ILE A 128 -17.79 2.35 7.54
CA ILE A 128 -16.49 2.49 8.19
C ILE A 128 -15.69 3.63 7.56
N VAL A 129 -15.61 3.71 6.23
CA VAL A 129 -14.92 4.80 5.53
C VAL A 129 -15.48 6.16 5.96
N TRP A 130 -16.79 6.32 6.00
CA TRP A 130 -17.42 7.59 6.42
C TRP A 130 -17.21 7.89 7.90
N ILE A 131 -17.28 6.89 8.79
CA ILE A 131 -16.96 7.07 10.22
C ILE A 131 -15.54 7.64 10.38
N PHE A 132 -14.55 7.01 9.74
CA PHE A 132 -13.16 7.46 9.85
C PHE A 132 -12.88 8.76 9.07
N THR A 133 -13.67 9.07 8.04
CA THR A 133 -13.67 10.41 7.43
C THR A 133 -14.05 11.45 8.47
N PHE A 134 -15.18 11.29 9.14
CA PHE A 134 -15.63 12.23 10.17
C PHE A 134 -14.65 12.32 11.35
N VAL A 135 -14.09 11.20 11.80
CA VAL A 135 -13.05 11.20 12.85
C VAL A 135 -11.84 12.04 12.41
N ASN A 136 -11.39 11.91 11.16
CA ASN A 136 -10.29 12.73 10.63
C ASN A 136 -10.65 14.22 10.50
N LEU A 137 -11.92 14.56 10.25
CA LEU A 137 -12.38 15.96 10.23
C LEU A 137 -12.36 16.61 11.62
N LEU A 138 -12.38 15.81 12.71
CA LEU A 138 -12.29 16.31 14.09
C LEU A 138 -10.85 16.52 14.58
N GLY A 139 -9.86 15.99 13.84
CA GLY A 139 -8.44 16.15 14.14
C GLY A 139 -7.70 14.83 14.45
N GLY A 140 -6.53 14.66 13.85
CA GLY A 140 -5.84 13.37 13.75
C GLY A 140 -4.97 12.93 14.95
N THR A 141 -4.88 13.68 16.05
CA THR A 141 -3.96 13.35 17.16
C THR A 141 -4.31 12.04 17.88
N TRP A 142 -5.58 11.71 18.00
CA TRP A 142 -6.06 10.45 18.58
C TRP A 142 -5.82 9.25 17.67
N VAL A 143 -6.00 9.43 16.37
CA VAL A 143 -5.79 8.38 15.35
C VAL A 143 -4.37 7.82 15.44
N SER A 144 -3.35 8.69 15.52
CA SER A 144 -1.94 8.28 15.60
C SER A 144 -1.61 7.41 16.82
N ARG A 145 -2.18 7.72 17.99
CA ARG A 145 -1.97 6.92 19.21
C ARG A 145 -2.62 5.55 19.12
N LEU A 146 -3.86 5.51 18.62
CA LEU A 146 -4.62 4.26 18.45
C LEU A 146 -3.97 3.36 17.40
N THR A 147 -3.39 3.91 16.35
CA THR A 147 -2.68 3.14 15.31
C THR A 147 -1.47 2.39 15.87
N THR A 148 -0.71 3.00 16.79
CA THR A 148 0.42 2.30 17.43
C THR A 148 -0.06 1.11 18.26
N LEU A 149 -1.17 1.27 19.00
CA LEU A 149 -1.77 0.16 19.73
C LEU A 149 -2.29 -0.92 18.79
N GLY A 150 -3.00 -0.53 17.73
CA GLY A 150 -3.51 -1.46 16.71
C GLY A 150 -2.38 -2.28 16.08
N LEU A 151 -1.24 -1.64 15.77
CA LEU A 151 -0.08 -2.34 15.24
C LEU A 151 0.42 -3.44 16.20
N VAL A 152 0.57 -3.12 17.47
CA VAL A 152 0.99 -4.12 18.47
C VAL A 152 0.00 -5.28 18.53
N LEU A 153 -1.30 -4.98 18.52
CA LEU A 153 -2.35 -6.00 18.59
C LEU A 153 -2.38 -6.93 17.38
N VAL A 154 -2.16 -6.43 16.15
CA VAL A 154 -2.12 -7.29 14.95
C VAL A 154 -0.84 -8.11 14.87
N LEU A 155 0.27 -7.60 15.40
CA LEU A 155 1.54 -8.34 15.40
C LEU A 155 1.50 -9.59 16.29
N ILE A 156 0.75 -9.55 17.39
CA ILE A 156 0.66 -10.70 18.31
C ILE A 156 0.20 -11.97 17.58
N PRO A 157 -0.98 -12.04 16.94
CA PRO A 157 -1.42 -13.26 16.27
C PRO A 157 -0.52 -13.65 15.10
N VAL A 158 0.04 -12.67 14.37
CA VAL A 158 0.93 -12.94 13.25
C VAL A 158 2.23 -13.62 13.73
N VAL A 159 2.87 -13.08 14.77
CA VAL A 159 4.09 -13.63 15.35
C VAL A 159 3.82 -14.96 16.05
N VAL A 160 2.72 -15.07 16.80
CA VAL A 160 2.33 -16.36 17.41
C VAL A 160 2.15 -17.44 16.35
N THR A 161 1.44 -17.14 15.26
CA THR A 161 1.28 -18.09 14.14
C THR A 161 2.63 -18.43 13.51
N ALA A 162 3.48 -17.44 13.22
CA ALA A 162 4.79 -17.65 12.60
C ALA A 162 5.75 -18.49 13.42
N VAL A 163 5.64 -18.44 14.74
CA VAL A 163 6.57 -19.15 15.67
C VAL A 163 5.96 -20.43 16.20
N ALA A 164 4.75 -20.39 16.76
CA ALA A 164 4.13 -21.54 17.40
C ALA A 164 3.43 -22.48 16.42
N GLY A 165 2.97 -21.97 15.26
CA GLY A 165 2.21 -22.75 14.28
C GLY A 165 2.96 -23.96 13.70
N TRP A 166 4.31 -23.95 13.75
CA TRP A 166 5.13 -25.08 13.28
C TRP A 166 4.88 -26.40 14.03
N HIS A 167 4.34 -26.34 15.25
CA HIS A 167 3.94 -27.53 15.99
C HIS A 167 2.75 -28.26 15.34
N TRP A 168 1.90 -27.53 14.63
CA TRP A 168 0.72 -28.05 13.91
C TRP A 168 0.97 -28.19 12.40
N PHE A 169 2.20 -27.92 11.95
CA PHE A 169 2.56 -28.04 10.54
C PHE A 169 2.64 -29.51 10.13
N ASP A 170 1.88 -29.87 9.10
CA ASP A 170 1.91 -31.19 8.49
C ASP A 170 2.44 -31.10 7.05
N VAL A 171 3.50 -31.90 6.79
CA VAL A 171 4.17 -31.91 5.48
C VAL A 171 3.24 -32.45 4.39
N ALA A 172 2.39 -33.46 4.72
CA ALA A 172 1.46 -34.01 3.75
C ALA A 172 0.41 -32.97 3.32
N THR A 173 -0.14 -32.23 4.27
CA THR A 173 -1.05 -31.11 4.00
C THR A 173 -0.37 -30.02 3.15
N TYR A 174 0.88 -29.65 3.48
CA TYR A 174 1.64 -28.68 2.72
C TYR A 174 1.87 -29.12 1.25
N GLN A 175 2.22 -30.38 1.04
CA GLN A 175 2.40 -30.96 -0.30
C GLN A 175 1.08 -31.08 -1.06
N ALA A 176 0.00 -31.49 -0.41
CA ALA A 176 -1.33 -31.54 -1.02
C ALA A 176 -1.83 -30.16 -1.48
N ASN A 177 -1.41 -29.11 -0.78
CA ASN A 177 -1.71 -27.72 -1.10
C ASN A 177 -0.76 -27.11 -2.15
N TRP A 178 0.16 -27.86 -2.80
CA TRP A 178 1.25 -27.28 -3.58
C TRP A 178 0.77 -26.26 -4.62
N ASN A 179 -0.10 -26.64 -5.54
CA ASN A 179 -0.70 -25.73 -6.52
C ASN A 179 -2.21 -25.99 -6.62
N THR A 180 -2.98 -25.14 -6.00
CA THR A 180 -4.46 -25.21 -5.97
C THR A 180 -5.13 -24.28 -6.97
N SER A 181 -4.34 -23.54 -7.76
CA SER A 181 -4.84 -22.51 -8.68
C SER A 181 -5.50 -23.07 -9.95
N GLY A 182 -5.32 -24.36 -10.24
CA GLY A 182 -5.74 -24.96 -11.52
C GLY A 182 -4.95 -24.47 -12.74
N THR A 183 -3.83 -23.76 -12.53
CA THR A 183 -2.94 -23.25 -13.57
C THR A 183 -1.55 -23.83 -13.48
N THR A 184 -0.64 -23.47 -14.40
CA THR A 184 0.76 -23.90 -14.33
C THR A 184 1.47 -23.30 -13.11
N ASP A 185 2.48 -23.99 -12.60
CA ASP A 185 3.28 -23.53 -11.45
C ASP A 185 3.88 -22.13 -11.67
N SER A 186 4.40 -21.87 -12.86
CA SER A 186 4.95 -20.56 -13.23
C SER A 186 3.90 -19.46 -13.15
N HIS A 187 2.68 -19.72 -13.63
CA HIS A 187 1.58 -18.75 -13.56
C HIS A 187 1.12 -18.52 -12.12
N ALA A 188 1.00 -19.56 -11.32
CA ALA A 188 0.64 -19.47 -9.90
C ALA A 188 1.69 -18.65 -9.12
N VAL A 189 2.99 -18.87 -9.37
CA VAL A 189 4.09 -18.11 -8.77
C VAL A 189 4.00 -16.62 -9.17
N VAL A 190 3.87 -16.31 -10.45
CA VAL A 190 3.79 -14.90 -10.92
C VAL A 190 2.58 -14.19 -10.32
N LYS A 191 1.42 -14.85 -10.25
CA LYS A 191 0.23 -14.31 -9.63
C LYS A 191 0.41 -14.09 -8.12
N SER A 192 1.13 -15.00 -7.44
CA SER A 192 1.43 -14.84 -6.00
C SER A 192 2.36 -13.65 -5.74
N ILE A 193 3.27 -13.29 -6.66
CA ILE A 193 4.13 -12.11 -6.55
C ILE A 193 3.29 -10.83 -6.51
N LEU A 194 2.27 -10.70 -7.36
CA LEU A 194 1.36 -9.54 -7.35
C LEU A 194 0.66 -9.40 -5.99
N LEU A 195 0.17 -10.51 -5.42
CA LEU A 195 -0.46 -10.51 -4.09
C LEU A 195 0.54 -10.19 -2.97
N CYS A 196 1.73 -10.81 -2.99
CA CYS A 196 2.76 -10.58 -1.98
C CYS A 196 3.27 -9.14 -2.00
N LEU A 197 3.29 -8.48 -3.18
CA LEU A 197 3.75 -7.10 -3.31
C LEU A 197 2.86 -6.14 -2.51
N TRP A 198 1.55 -6.40 -2.41
CA TRP A 198 0.64 -5.64 -1.56
C TRP A 198 1.16 -5.51 -0.13
N ALA A 199 1.71 -6.59 0.44
CA ALA A 199 2.24 -6.60 1.80
C ALA A 199 3.49 -5.73 1.98
N PHE A 200 4.16 -5.33 0.89
CA PHE A 200 5.34 -4.47 0.92
C PHE A 200 5.06 -3.01 0.49
N ILE A 201 3.81 -2.67 0.16
CA ILE A 201 3.42 -1.26 -0.02
C ILE A 201 3.61 -0.54 1.32
N GLY A 202 4.30 0.59 1.28
CA GLY A 202 4.74 1.32 2.47
C GLY A 202 6.25 1.23 2.75
N VAL A 203 7.00 0.46 1.96
CA VAL A 203 8.47 0.42 2.03
C VAL A 203 9.10 1.81 1.91
N GLU A 204 8.44 2.71 1.19
CA GLU A 204 8.83 4.12 1.00
C GLU A 204 8.46 5.03 2.17
N SER A 205 7.70 4.59 3.15
CA SER A 205 7.08 5.44 4.18
C SER A 205 8.09 6.23 5.03
N ALA A 206 9.26 5.67 5.31
CA ALA A 206 10.32 6.40 5.99
C ALA A 206 10.91 7.53 5.10
N ALA A 207 11.01 7.31 3.78
CA ALA A 207 11.48 8.31 2.84
C ALA A 207 10.46 9.46 2.70
N VAL A 208 9.17 9.15 2.73
CA VAL A 208 8.09 10.17 2.75
C VAL A 208 8.15 11.03 3.99
N SER A 209 8.52 10.45 5.14
CA SER A 209 8.49 11.06 6.48
C SER A 209 9.84 11.61 6.97
N THR A 210 10.81 11.83 6.10
CA THR A 210 12.18 12.25 6.45
C THR A 210 12.25 13.45 7.40
N GLY A 211 11.35 14.42 7.27
CA GLY A 211 11.29 15.62 8.12
C GLY A 211 11.04 15.34 9.61
N MET A 212 10.43 14.21 9.94
CA MET A 212 10.08 13.80 11.32
C MET A 212 11.13 12.90 11.97
N VAL A 213 12.22 12.56 11.28
CA VAL A 213 13.22 11.58 11.72
C VAL A 213 14.48 12.28 12.27
N LYS A 214 15.05 11.76 13.38
CA LYS A 214 16.37 12.17 13.84
C LYS A 214 17.45 11.61 12.92
N ASN A 215 18.43 12.44 12.56
CA ASN A 215 19.54 12.06 11.67
C ASN A 215 19.05 11.26 10.44
N PRO A 216 18.18 11.86 9.59
CA PRO A 216 17.47 11.13 8.54
C PRO A 216 18.40 10.39 7.57
N LYS A 217 19.59 10.96 7.26
CA LYS A 217 20.60 10.34 6.39
C LYS A 217 21.09 8.96 6.88
N ARG A 218 21.00 8.67 8.17
CA ARG A 218 21.41 7.38 8.77
C ARG A 218 20.20 6.56 9.21
N THR A 219 19.24 7.21 9.82
CA THR A 219 18.09 6.53 10.43
C THR A 219 17.11 5.99 9.38
N VAL A 220 16.80 6.77 8.34
CA VAL A 220 15.85 6.35 7.30
C VAL A 220 16.35 5.10 6.55
N PRO A 221 17.61 5.06 6.04
CA PRO A 221 18.11 3.87 5.36
C PRO A 221 18.07 2.61 6.22
N LEU A 222 18.56 2.70 7.46
CA LEU A 222 18.57 1.56 8.37
C LEU A 222 17.16 1.11 8.74
N ALA A 223 16.25 2.05 9.03
CA ALA A 223 14.87 1.74 9.38
C ALA A 223 14.12 1.07 8.23
N THR A 224 14.32 1.55 7.00
CA THR A 224 13.69 0.97 5.80
C THR A 224 14.17 -0.46 5.57
N MET A 225 15.48 -0.69 5.59
CA MET A 225 16.05 -2.03 5.39
C MET A 225 15.64 -3.01 6.49
N LEU A 226 15.75 -2.60 7.77
CA LEU A 226 15.40 -3.45 8.91
C LEU A 226 13.89 -3.73 8.97
N GLY A 227 13.07 -2.71 8.73
CA GLY A 227 11.61 -2.85 8.74
C GLY A 227 11.11 -3.77 7.64
N THR A 228 11.63 -3.61 6.42
CA THR A 228 11.26 -4.45 5.28
C THR A 228 11.74 -5.89 5.45
N GLY A 229 12.98 -6.10 5.92
CA GLY A 229 13.51 -7.43 6.18
C GLY A 229 12.75 -8.18 7.26
N LEU A 230 12.44 -7.50 8.38
CA LEU A 230 11.66 -8.07 9.47
C LEU A 230 10.24 -8.45 9.01
N ALA A 231 9.58 -7.55 8.28
CA ALA A 231 8.26 -7.82 7.71
C ALA A 231 8.29 -9.05 6.78
N GLY A 232 9.26 -9.11 5.85
CA GLY A 232 9.39 -10.24 4.93
C GLY A 232 9.57 -11.59 5.64
N ILE A 233 10.43 -11.67 6.67
CA ILE A 233 10.65 -12.89 7.45
C ILE A 233 9.35 -13.33 8.15
N ILE A 234 8.64 -12.40 8.78
CA ILE A 234 7.40 -12.71 9.49
C ILE A 234 6.31 -13.14 8.51
N TYR A 235 6.20 -12.49 7.35
CA TYR A 235 5.19 -12.81 6.34
C TYR A 235 5.37 -14.22 5.77
N ILE A 236 6.58 -14.57 5.32
CA ILE A 236 6.83 -15.89 4.78
C ILE A 236 6.64 -16.97 5.85
N ALA A 237 7.13 -16.73 7.07
CA ALA A 237 6.97 -17.70 8.16
C ALA A 237 5.49 -17.92 8.50
N ALA A 238 4.70 -16.85 8.71
CA ALA A 238 3.29 -16.97 9.07
C ALA A 238 2.45 -17.62 7.96
N THR A 239 2.62 -17.19 6.70
CA THR A 239 1.79 -17.71 5.61
C THR A 239 2.15 -19.15 5.24
N GLN A 240 3.43 -19.51 5.25
CA GLN A 240 3.85 -20.86 4.90
C GLN A 240 3.49 -21.89 5.99
N VAL A 241 3.59 -21.51 7.26
CA VAL A 241 3.14 -22.42 8.33
C VAL A 241 1.64 -22.68 8.23
N MET A 242 0.83 -21.66 7.92
CA MET A 242 -0.61 -21.82 7.73
C MET A 242 -0.95 -22.74 6.55
N SER A 243 -0.14 -22.73 5.48
CA SER A 243 -0.29 -23.65 4.33
C SER A 243 -0.05 -25.11 4.68
N GLY A 244 0.67 -25.40 5.77
CA GLY A 244 0.85 -26.76 6.31
C GLY A 244 -0.11 -27.08 7.46
N MET A 245 -0.76 -26.07 8.06
CA MET A 245 -1.73 -26.30 9.14
C MET A 245 -3.13 -26.65 8.63
N PHE A 246 -3.51 -26.13 7.47
CA PHE A 246 -4.90 -26.21 6.99
C PHE A 246 -4.98 -26.59 5.51
N PRO A 247 -6.04 -27.33 5.10
CA PRO A 247 -6.36 -27.50 3.69
C PRO A 247 -6.56 -26.14 3.00
N ALA A 248 -6.03 -26.00 1.78
CA ALA A 248 -6.07 -24.75 1.02
C ALA A 248 -7.51 -24.21 0.85
N ALA A 249 -8.48 -25.08 0.57
CA ALA A 249 -9.89 -24.71 0.41
C ALA A 249 -10.47 -24.09 1.69
N GLN A 250 -10.12 -24.61 2.85
CA GLN A 250 -10.56 -24.07 4.15
C GLN A 250 -9.95 -22.70 4.40
N MET A 251 -8.67 -22.54 4.15
CA MET A 251 -7.96 -21.27 4.33
C MET A 251 -8.46 -20.22 3.34
N ALA A 252 -8.62 -20.55 2.07
CA ALA A 252 -9.13 -19.66 1.03
C ALA A 252 -10.58 -19.18 1.30
N ALA A 253 -11.38 -19.97 1.99
CA ALA A 253 -12.73 -19.58 2.37
C ALA A 253 -12.79 -18.70 3.64
N SER A 254 -11.65 -18.50 4.33
CA SER A 254 -11.63 -17.78 5.60
C SER A 254 -11.61 -16.28 5.44
N GLY A 255 -12.55 -15.59 6.08
CA GLY A 255 -12.53 -14.13 6.26
C GLY A 255 -11.59 -13.67 7.40
N ALA A 256 -11.08 -14.60 8.23
CA ALA A 256 -10.23 -14.29 9.38
C ALA A 256 -9.12 -15.36 9.56
N PRO A 257 -8.15 -15.46 8.64
CA PRO A 257 -7.15 -16.56 8.61
C PRO A 257 -6.33 -16.65 9.89
N PHE A 258 -5.91 -15.55 10.48
CA PHE A 258 -5.17 -15.59 11.76
C PHE A 258 -6.04 -15.98 12.95
N ALA A 259 -7.35 -15.76 12.90
CA ALA A 259 -8.26 -16.21 13.95
C ALA A 259 -8.38 -17.76 13.94
N ILE A 260 -8.46 -18.36 12.75
CA ILE A 260 -8.46 -19.83 12.61
C ILE A 260 -7.15 -20.42 13.11
N SER A 261 -6.00 -19.83 12.74
CA SER A 261 -4.69 -20.27 13.23
C SER A 261 -4.58 -20.17 14.74
N ALA A 262 -5.00 -19.05 15.32
CA ALA A 262 -4.99 -18.86 16.76
C ALA A 262 -5.90 -19.86 17.49
N SER A 263 -7.07 -20.19 16.91
CA SER A 263 -7.96 -21.22 17.44
C SER A 263 -7.30 -22.60 17.47
N ALA A 264 -6.59 -22.96 16.42
CA ALA A 264 -5.85 -24.23 16.36
C ALA A 264 -4.70 -24.30 17.38
N ILE A 265 -3.98 -23.18 17.60
CA ILE A 265 -2.80 -23.11 18.48
C ILE A 265 -3.19 -22.97 19.94
N MET A 266 -4.16 -22.12 20.26
CA MET A 266 -4.49 -21.70 21.64
C MET A 266 -5.89 -22.15 22.10
N GLY A 267 -6.69 -22.73 21.21
CA GLY A 267 -8.07 -23.13 21.48
C GLY A 267 -9.10 -22.09 21.02
N ASN A 268 -10.38 -22.49 21.01
CA ASN A 268 -11.47 -21.74 20.38
C ASN A 268 -11.72 -20.31 20.95
N TRP A 269 -11.29 -20.05 22.17
CA TRP A 269 -11.39 -18.73 22.80
C TRP A 269 -10.53 -17.67 22.09
N ALA A 270 -9.46 -18.09 21.41
CA ALA A 270 -8.52 -17.19 20.78
C ALA A 270 -9.07 -16.56 19.47
N ALA A 271 -9.93 -17.28 18.73
CA ALA A 271 -10.47 -16.79 17.46
C ALA A 271 -11.21 -15.44 17.58
N PRO A 272 -12.19 -15.27 18.47
CA PRO A 272 -12.86 -13.98 18.61
C PRO A 272 -11.92 -12.88 19.11
N MET A 273 -10.98 -13.20 20.00
CA MET A 273 -10.01 -12.21 20.49
C MET A 273 -9.09 -11.72 19.35
N VAL A 274 -8.55 -12.62 18.56
CA VAL A 274 -7.69 -12.27 17.41
C VAL A 274 -8.49 -11.52 16.35
N SER A 275 -9.74 -11.90 16.11
CA SER A 275 -10.61 -11.18 15.19
C SER A 275 -10.86 -9.73 15.65
N ALA A 276 -11.14 -9.53 16.94
CA ALA A 276 -11.32 -8.19 17.51
C ALA A 276 -10.04 -7.35 17.40
N PHE A 277 -8.87 -7.92 17.73
CA PHE A 277 -7.58 -7.24 17.66
C PHE A 277 -7.22 -6.84 16.23
N THR A 278 -7.41 -7.75 15.29
CA THR A 278 -7.10 -7.48 13.88
C THR A 278 -8.08 -6.46 13.27
N ALA A 279 -9.37 -6.60 13.55
CA ALA A 279 -10.36 -5.60 13.12
C ALA A 279 -10.04 -4.22 13.68
N PHE A 280 -9.74 -4.10 14.97
CA PHE A 280 -9.33 -2.84 15.61
C PHE A 280 -8.07 -2.25 14.97
N ALA A 281 -7.06 -3.09 14.72
CA ALA A 281 -5.83 -2.68 14.06
C ALA A 281 -6.09 -2.12 12.65
N CYS A 282 -6.90 -2.79 11.85
CA CYS A 282 -7.28 -2.34 10.52
C CYS A 282 -8.06 -1.02 10.57
N LEU A 283 -9.01 -0.88 11.49
CA LEU A 283 -9.78 0.35 11.67
C LEU A 283 -8.89 1.55 12.03
N THR A 284 -7.94 1.36 12.95
CA THR A 284 -7.02 2.44 13.35
C THR A 284 -6.01 2.76 12.24
N SER A 285 -5.55 1.74 11.50
CA SER A 285 -4.72 1.89 10.29
C SER A 285 -5.44 2.69 9.22
N LEU A 286 -6.70 2.37 8.92
CA LEU A 286 -7.55 3.12 7.98
C LEU A 286 -7.60 4.61 8.34
N GLY A 287 -7.81 4.93 9.63
CA GLY A 287 -7.82 6.32 10.09
C GLY A 287 -6.52 7.07 9.75
N SER A 288 -5.37 6.43 9.96
CA SER A 288 -4.05 7.02 9.63
C SER A 288 -3.82 7.17 8.14
N TRP A 289 -4.16 6.16 7.35
CA TRP A 289 -4.01 6.21 5.90
C TRP A 289 -4.96 7.22 5.26
N MET A 290 -6.16 7.43 5.80
CA MET A 290 -7.06 8.50 5.35
C MET A 290 -6.46 9.89 5.56
N MET A 291 -5.75 10.12 6.67
CA MET A 291 -5.01 11.36 6.88
C MET A 291 -3.92 11.55 5.82
N LEU A 292 -3.20 10.48 5.46
CA LEU A 292 -2.17 10.52 4.41
C LEU A 292 -2.77 10.82 3.04
N VAL A 293 -3.93 10.27 2.70
CA VAL A 293 -4.66 10.62 1.46
C VAL A 293 -4.99 12.12 1.42
N GLY A 294 -5.47 12.68 2.54
CA GLY A 294 -5.73 14.11 2.65
C GLY A 294 -4.48 14.94 2.38
N GLN A 295 -3.36 14.60 3.02
CA GLN A 295 -2.07 15.30 2.85
C GLN A 295 -1.50 15.15 1.43
N ALA A 296 -1.62 13.96 0.83
CA ALA A 296 -1.21 13.72 -0.56
C ALA A 296 -2.03 14.57 -1.55
N GLY A 297 -3.33 14.72 -1.29
CA GLY A 297 -4.21 15.59 -2.06
C GLY A 297 -3.80 17.08 -1.97
N VAL A 298 -3.48 17.56 -0.77
CA VAL A 298 -2.98 18.93 -0.52
C VAL A 298 -1.68 19.15 -1.28
N ARG A 299 -0.74 18.22 -1.16
CA ARG A 299 0.55 18.33 -1.87
C ARG A 299 0.35 18.38 -3.38
N ALA A 300 -0.46 17.49 -3.93
CA ALA A 300 -0.76 17.46 -5.35
C ALA A 300 -1.44 18.75 -5.84
N ALA A 301 -2.31 19.36 -5.03
CA ALA A 301 -2.94 20.65 -5.36
C ALA A 301 -1.95 21.82 -5.30
N ASN A 302 -1.06 21.87 -4.30
CA ASN A 302 -0.02 22.88 -4.16
C ASN A 302 0.99 22.82 -5.31
N ASP A 303 1.33 21.61 -5.77
CA ASP A 303 2.16 21.41 -6.96
C ASP A 303 1.39 21.72 -8.27
N GLY A 304 0.12 22.14 -8.16
CA GLY A 304 -0.77 22.44 -9.27
C GLY A 304 -1.14 21.22 -10.11
N ASN A 305 -1.10 20.03 -9.53
CA ASN A 305 -1.43 18.75 -10.17
C ASN A 305 -2.91 18.40 -10.01
N PHE A 306 -3.53 18.88 -8.92
CA PHE A 306 -4.95 18.67 -8.62
C PHE A 306 -5.69 20.02 -8.56
N PRO A 307 -7.04 20.01 -8.67
CA PRO A 307 -7.87 21.17 -8.43
C PRO A 307 -7.59 21.79 -7.05
N LYS A 308 -7.66 23.11 -6.96
CA LYS A 308 -7.37 23.88 -5.73
C LYS A 308 -8.18 23.39 -4.52
N VAL A 309 -9.37 22.84 -4.72
CA VAL A 309 -10.25 22.30 -3.68
C VAL A 309 -9.58 21.25 -2.81
N TYR A 310 -8.62 20.48 -3.32
CA TYR A 310 -7.84 19.51 -2.55
C TYR A 310 -6.79 20.14 -1.63
N GLY A 311 -6.35 21.37 -1.97
CA GLY A 311 -5.36 22.13 -1.20
C GLY A 311 -5.97 23.04 -0.14
N GLU A 312 -7.29 23.17 -0.10
CA GLU A 312 -7.96 24.03 0.88
C GLU A 312 -7.93 23.42 2.28
N LEU A 313 -7.25 24.10 3.19
CA LEU A 313 -7.16 23.71 4.60
C LEU A 313 -8.16 24.51 5.44
N ASP A 314 -8.74 23.88 6.46
CA ASP A 314 -9.53 24.55 7.47
C ASP A 314 -8.65 25.29 8.51
N LYS A 315 -9.29 25.91 9.50
CA LYS A 315 -8.61 26.65 10.59
C LYS A 315 -7.61 25.78 11.38
N ASN A 316 -7.79 24.45 11.37
CA ASN A 316 -6.97 23.47 12.07
C ASN A 316 -5.94 22.80 11.14
N GLY A 317 -5.80 23.26 9.90
CA GLY A 317 -4.90 22.66 8.91
C GLY A 317 -5.41 21.35 8.31
N ILE A 318 -6.70 21.06 8.39
CA ILE A 318 -7.32 19.82 7.89
C ILE A 318 -7.89 20.06 6.48
N PRO A 319 -7.57 19.20 5.48
CA PRO A 319 -8.10 19.29 4.12
C PRO A 319 -9.51 18.68 4.01
N LYS A 320 -10.51 19.32 4.65
CA LYS A 320 -11.87 18.77 4.75
C LYS A 320 -12.47 18.42 3.41
N LYS A 321 -12.42 19.33 2.43
CA LYS A 321 -13.00 19.09 1.11
C LYS A 321 -12.28 17.98 0.36
N GLY A 322 -10.94 17.92 0.46
CA GLY A 322 -10.14 16.84 -0.13
C GLY A 322 -10.47 15.46 0.44
N LEU A 323 -10.66 15.37 1.76
CA LEU A 323 -11.07 14.13 2.44
C LEU A 323 -12.47 13.68 2.03
N LEU A 324 -13.45 14.59 2.00
CA LEU A 324 -14.82 14.29 1.57
C LEU A 324 -14.84 13.79 0.11
N LEU A 325 -14.10 14.45 -0.79
CA LEU A 325 -13.99 14.03 -2.20
C LEU A 325 -13.34 12.65 -2.32
N ALA A 326 -12.31 12.34 -1.52
CA ALA A 326 -11.71 11.01 -1.47
C ALA A 326 -12.73 9.95 -1.02
N SER A 327 -13.50 10.24 0.04
CA SER A 327 -14.51 9.32 0.57
C SER A 327 -15.67 9.09 -0.41
N CYS A 328 -16.07 10.12 -1.16
CA CYS A 328 -17.04 9.94 -2.26
C CYS A 328 -16.50 9.01 -3.35
N LYS A 329 -15.23 9.14 -3.74
CA LYS A 329 -14.59 8.24 -4.71
C LYS A 329 -14.50 6.82 -4.17
N MET A 330 -14.11 6.65 -2.90
CA MET A 330 -14.08 5.34 -2.23
C MET A 330 -15.48 4.71 -2.24
N THR A 331 -16.52 5.48 -1.93
CA THR A 331 -17.90 5.00 -1.96
C THR A 331 -18.31 4.54 -3.35
N ALA A 332 -18.03 5.35 -4.38
CA ALA A 332 -18.39 5.02 -5.76
C ALA A 332 -17.69 3.73 -6.24
N LEU A 333 -16.40 3.58 -5.96
CA LEU A 333 -15.63 2.37 -6.32
C LEU A 333 -16.15 1.16 -5.53
N MET A 334 -16.41 1.32 -4.22
CA MET A 334 -16.91 0.22 -3.39
C MET A 334 -18.27 -0.27 -3.84
N VAL A 335 -19.18 0.64 -4.21
CA VAL A 335 -20.49 0.28 -4.81
C VAL A 335 -20.29 -0.49 -6.10
N LEU A 336 -19.42 -0.01 -7.00
CA LEU A 336 -19.16 -0.67 -8.28
C LEU A 336 -18.67 -2.11 -8.08
N ILE A 337 -17.62 -2.29 -7.28
CA ILE A 337 -17.03 -3.62 -7.04
C ILE A 337 -18.03 -4.53 -6.33
N THR A 338 -18.80 -4.00 -5.36
CA THR A 338 -19.82 -4.78 -4.65
C THR A 338 -20.91 -5.27 -5.60
N VAL A 339 -21.38 -4.43 -6.51
CA VAL A 339 -22.37 -4.81 -7.52
C VAL A 339 -21.81 -5.88 -8.47
N MET A 340 -20.57 -5.73 -8.92
CA MET A 340 -19.93 -6.73 -9.78
C MET A 340 -19.84 -8.11 -9.10
N ASN A 341 -19.58 -8.15 -7.80
CA ASN A 341 -19.43 -9.39 -7.03
C ASN A 341 -20.73 -9.88 -6.37
N SER A 342 -21.86 -9.17 -6.54
CA SER A 342 -23.13 -9.51 -5.88
C SER A 342 -23.75 -10.83 -6.32
N SER A 343 -23.39 -11.33 -7.52
CA SER A 343 -23.99 -12.51 -8.16
C SER A 343 -23.27 -13.83 -7.85
N GLY A 344 -22.45 -13.91 -6.77
CA GLY A 344 -21.82 -15.17 -6.36
C GLY A 344 -20.38 -15.04 -5.87
N GLY A 345 -19.83 -13.81 -5.76
CA GLY A 345 -18.52 -13.56 -5.17
C GLY A 345 -18.51 -13.69 -3.64
N LYS A 346 -17.32 -13.66 -3.05
CA LYS A 346 -17.10 -13.60 -1.59
C LYS A 346 -16.58 -12.22 -1.20
N ALA A 347 -16.70 -11.84 0.07
CA ALA A 347 -16.11 -10.60 0.56
C ALA A 347 -14.58 -10.56 0.39
N SER A 348 -13.90 -11.72 0.44
CA SER A 348 -12.46 -11.84 0.15
C SER A 348 -12.09 -11.44 -1.29
N ASP A 349 -12.99 -11.60 -2.24
CA ASP A 349 -12.75 -11.25 -3.63
C ASP A 349 -12.66 -9.73 -3.78
N LEU A 350 -13.47 -8.98 -3.01
CA LEU A 350 -13.38 -7.51 -2.94
C LEU A 350 -11.99 -7.05 -2.49
N PHE A 351 -11.38 -7.74 -1.53
CA PHE A 351 -10.02 -7.42 -1.09
C PHE A 351 -9.02 -7.66 -2.22
N GLY A 352 -9.08 -8.80 -2.91
CA GLY A 352 -8.17 -9.14 -4.01
C GLY A 352 -8.19 -8.10 -5.13
N GLU A 353 -9.39 -7.67 -5.57
CA GLU A 353 -9.55 -6.65 -6.61
C GLU A 353 -8.98 -5.28 -6.19
N LEU A 354 -9.30 -4.83 -4.97
CA LEU A 354 -8.81 -3.54 -4.46
C LEU A 354 -7.29 -3.51 -4.30
N THR A 355 -6.71 -4.59 -3.78
CA THR A 355 -5.26 -4.69 -3.61
C THR A 355 -4.55 -4.79 -4.95
N GLY A 356 -5.08 -5.56 -5.90
CA GLY A 356 -4.55 -5.65 -7.26
C GLY A 356 -4.48 -4.29 -7.94
N ILE A 357 -5.56 -3.53 -7.94
CA ILE A 357 -5.60 -2.17 -8.52
C ILE A 357 -4.60 -1.25 -7.80
N ALA A 358 -4.57 -1.25 -6.45
CA ALA A 358 -3.67 -0.39 -5.69
C ALA A 358 -2.19 -0.71 -5.97
N VAL A 359 -1.84 -1.99 -6.05
CA VAL A 359 -0.48 -2.46 -6.41
C VAL A 359 -0.10 -1.95 -7.80
N LEU A 360 -0.94 -2.18 -8.80
CA LEU A 360 -0.65 -1.78 -10.18
C LEU A 360 -0.39 -0.28 -10.32
N LEU A 361 -1.14 0.55 -9.59
CA LEU A 361 -0.96 2.01 -9.58
C LEU A 361 0.35 2.45 -8.89
N THR A 362 0.96 1.60 -8.06
CA THR A 362 2.25 1.90 -7.41
C THR A 362 3.47 1.43 -8.20
N MET A 363 3.30 0.58 -9.23
CA MET A 363 4.42 0.02 -9.98
C MET A 363 5.25 1.08 -10.71
N LEU A 364 4.61 2.00 -11.44
CA LEU A 364 5.32 3.09 -12.13
C LEU A 364 6.05 4.03 -11.14
N PRO A 365 5.45 4.50 -10.04
CA PRO A 365 6.16 5.21 -8.97
C PRO A 365 7.43 4.51 -8.49
N TYR A 366 7.37 3.20 -8.26
CA TYR A 366 8.53 2.42 -7.79
C TYR A 366 9.57 2.25 -8.91
N PHE A 367 9.14 1.99 -10.13
CA PHE A 367 10.02 1.92 -11.29
C PHE A 367 10.79 3.23 -11.50
N TYR A 368 10.11 4.37 -11.46
CA TYR A 368 10.77 5.68 -11.60
C TYR A 368 11.78 5.94 -10.47
N SER A 369 11.50 5.51 -9.24
CA SER A 369 12.46 5.64 -8.15
C SER A 369 13.75 4.83 -8.41
N CYS A 370 13.62 3.63 -8.98
CA CYS A 370 14.78 2.83 -9.40
C CYS A 370 15.60 3.53 -10.51
N VAL A 371 14.91 4.08 -11.51
CA VAL A 371 15.54 4.83 -12.61
C VAL A 371 16.23 6.09 -12.09
N ASP A 372 15.61 6.81 -11.14
CA ASP A 372 16.22 8.00 -10.54
C ASP A 372 17.51 7.67 -9.78
N LEU A 373 17.58 6.54 -9.07
CA LEU A 373 18.82 6.13 -8.42
C LEU A 373 19.93 5.86 -9.43
N ILE A 374 19.63 5.18 -10.57
CA ILE A 374 20.59 4.96 -11.64
C ILE A 374 21.06 6.30 -12.23
N ARG A 375 20.12 7.23 -12.50
CA ARG A 375 20.44 8.57 -12.99
C ARG A 375 21.35 9.34 -12.02
N PHE A 376 21.07 9.23 -10.73
CA PHE A 376 21.79 9.97 -9.69
C PHE A 376 23.21 9.43 -9.41
N GLU A 377 23.37 8.11 -9.37
CA GLU A 377 24.65 7.47 -9.06
C GLU A 377 25.49 7.13 -10.31
N GLY A 378 24.84 7.06 -11.46
CA GLY A 378 25.47 6.65 -12.73
C GLY A 378 25.75 5.13 -12.78
N VAL A 379 26.05 4.65 -13.99
CA VAL A 379 26.44 3.26 -14.23
C VAL A 379 27.96 3.13 -14.04
N ASN A 380 28.37 2.76 -12.82
CA ASN A 380 29.79 2.60 -12.48
C ASN A 380 29.98 1.39 -11.57
N VAL A 381 31.12 0.70 -11.70
CA VAL A 381 31.49 -0.45 -10.85
C VAL A 381 31.51 -0.09 -9.37
N ARG A 382 31.85 1.16 -9.01
CA ARG A 382 31.81 1.64 -7.62
C ARG A 382 30.41 1.68 -7.02
N ASN A 383 29.39 1.74 -7.88
CA ASN A 383 27.96 1.78 -7.48
C ASN A 383 27.23 0.50 -7.89
N LEU A 384 27.96 -0.60 -8.07
CA LEU A 384 27.40 -1.87 -8.56
C LEU A 384 26.19 -2.33 -7.73
N LEU A 385 26.23 -2.19 -6.41
CA LEU A 385 25.13 -2.59 -5.54
C LEU A 385 23.86 -1.75 -5.82
N SER A 386 24.00 -0.45 -6.05
CA SER A 386 22.88 0.43 -6.41
C SER A 386 22.28 0.07 -7.78
N LEU A 387 23.15 -0.25 -8.74
CA LEU A 387 22.73 -0.70 -10.06
C LEU A 387 21.98 -2.03 -9.98
N VAL A 388 22.54 -3.03 -9.28
CA VAL A 388 21.91 -4.34 -9.09
C VAL A 388 20.55 -4.20 -8.37
N ALA A 389 20.50 -3.42 -7.28
CA ALA A 389 19.25 -3.17 -6.55
C ALA A 389 18.21 -2.48 -7.44
N SER A 390 18.61 -1.49 -8.23
CA SER A 390 17.68 -0.81 -9.16
C SER A 390 17.17 -1.75 -10.25
N VAL A 391 18.03 -2.58 -10.83
CA VAL A 391 17.64 -3.56 -11.86
C VAL A 391 16.70 -4.62 -11.27
N LEU A 392 17.02 -5.15 -10.09
CA LEU A 392 16.14 -6.12 -9.39
C LEU A 392 14.80 -5.49 -8.98
N GLY A 393 14.81 -4.24 -8.51
CA GLY A 393 13.58 -3.49 -8.19
C GLY A 393 12.71 -3.26 -9.42
N CYS A 394 13.31 -2.86 -10.56
CA CYS A 394 12.60 -2.73 -11.84
C CYS A 394 12.04 -4.08 -12.30
N GLY A 395 12.86 -5.14 -12.24
CA GLY A 395 12.44 -6.50 -12.61
C GLY A 395 11.28 -7.00 -11.75
N PHE A 396 11.32 -6.72 -10.45
CA PHE A 396 10.25 -7.06 -9.52
C PHE A 396 8.93 -6.35 -9.87
N CYS A 397 8.97 -5.04 -10.14
CA CYS A 397 7.80 -4.30 -10.60
C CYS A 397 7.25 -4.88 -11.91
N PHE A 398 8.13 -5.23 -12.86
CA PHE A 398 7.73 -5.80 -14.14
C PHE A 398 7.09 -7.19 -13.99
N ILE A 399 7.68 -8.08 -13.17
CA ILE A 399 7.12 -9.41 -12.92
C ILE A 399 5.75 -9.30 -12.22
N ALA A 400 5.60 -8.36 -11.30
CA ALA A 400 4.32 -8.11 -10.64
C ALA A 400 3.23 -7.69 -11.64
N LEU A 401 3.56 -6.84 -12.63
CA LEU A 401 2.64 -6.47 -13.71
C LEU A 401 2.21 -7.69 -14.55
N MET A 402 3.10 -8.66 -14.75
CA MET A 402 2.76 -9.91 -15.46
C MET A 402 1.76 -10.80 -14.69
N GLY A 403 1.66 -10.63 -13.37
CA GLY A 403 0.70 -11.34 -12.52
C GLY A 403 -0.72 -10.79 -12.60
N ALA A 404 -0.90 -9.60 -13.17
CA ALA A 404 -2.19 -8.97 -13.36
C ALA A 404 -2.96 -9.61 -14.53
N ASN A 405 -4.28 -9.55 -14.48
CA ASN A 405 -5.08 -9.95 -15.64
C ASN A 405 -5.02 -8.88 -16.74
N SER A 406 -5.36 -9.27 -17.97
CA SER A 406 -5.25 -8.39 -19.15
C SER A 406 -6.11 -7.13 -19.03
N PHE A 407 -7.25 -7.20 -18.34
CA PHE A 407 -8.15 -6.07 -18.14
C PHE A 407 -7.54 -5.05 -17.15
N GLU A 408 -7.01 -5.51 -16.02
CA GLU A 408 -6.32 -4.68 -15.02
C GLU A 408 -5.11 -3.98 -15.61
N LEU A 409 -4.29 -4.73 -16.35
CA LEU A 409 -3.07 -4.20 -16.98
C LEU A 409 -3.42 -3.15 -18.05
N SER A 410 -4.38 -3.44 -18.93
CA SER A 410 -4.85 -2.51 -19.96
C SER A 410 -5.47 -1.27 -19.34
N GLY A 411 -6.29 -1.42 -18.28
CA GLY A 411 -6.88 -0.32 -17.54
C GLY A 411 -5.82 0.59 -16.92
N THR A 412 -4.82 0.02 -16.26
CA THR A 412 -3.71 0.77 -15.66
C THR A 412 -2.92 1.55 -16.71
N PHE A 413 -2.65 0.93 -17.86
CA PHE A 413 -1.94 1.57 -18.97
C PHE A 413 -2.75 2.73 -19.55
N ILE A 414 -4.04 2.54 -19.83
CA ILE A 414 -4.95 3.58 -20.34
C ILE A 414 -5.02 4.75 -19.35
N VAL A 415 -5.21 4.48 -18.05
CA VAL A 415 -5.23 5.52 -17.01
C VAL A 415 -3.92 6.31 -16.99
N SER A 416 -2.78 5.62 -17.12
CA SER A 416 -1.46 6.27 -17.16
C SER A 416 -1.32 7.19 -18.37
N LEU A 417 -1.81 6.79 -19.55
CA LEU A 417 -1.83 7.63 -20.75
C LEU A 417 -2.76 8.84 -20.59
N ILE A 418 -3.96 8.65 -20.04
CA ILE A 418 -4.91 9.73 -19.78
C ILE A 418 -4.27 10.77 -18.84
N ILE A 419 -3.57 10.34 -17.81
CA ILE A 419 -2.85 11.23 -16.90
C ILE A 419 -1.81 12.07 -17.66
N LEU A 420 -1.03 11.48 -18.56
CA LEU A 420 -0.06 12.20 -19.38
C LEU A 420 -0.73 13.20 -20.35
N MET A 421 -1.91 12.87 -20.89
CA MET A 421 -2.69 13.81 -21.69
C MET A 421 -3.13 15.04 -20.88
N PHE A 422 -3.58 14.86 -19.63
CA PHE A 422 -3.87 15.97 -18.73
C PHE A 422 -2.64 16.81 -18.42
N TYR A 423 -1.47 16.21 -18.28
CA TYR A 423 -0.22 16.93 -18.12
C TYR A 423 0.11 17.77 -19.36
N ALA A 424 -0.01 17.20 -20.54
CA ALA A 424 0.23 17.94 -21.79
C ALA A 424 -0.69 19.16 -21.94
N ARG A 425 -1.99 19.00 -21.61
CA ARG A 425 -2.95 20.10 -21.56
C ARG A 425 -2.52 21.20 -20.57
N LYS A 426 -2.08 20.81 -19.36
CA LYS A 426 -1.59 21.75 -18.35
C LYS A 426 -0.38 22.55 -18.85
N MET A 427 0.55 21.89 -19.53
CA MET A 427 1.74 22.54 -20.12
C MET A 427 1.37 23.53 -21.21
N ASN A 428 0.46 23.19 -22.11
CA ASN A 428 -0.06 24.08 -23.14
C ASN A 428 -0.70 25.34 -22.53
N THR A 429 -1.55 25.18 -21.53
CA THR A 429 -2.19 26.32 -20.82
C THR A 429 -1.15 27.24 -20.19
N ARG A 430 -0.08 26.69 -19.60
CA ARG A 430 1.01 27.49 -19.02
C ARG A 430 1.84 28.22 -20.09
N GLN A 431 2.08 27.59 -21.22
CA GLN A 431 2.79 28.25 -22.35
C GLN A 431 1.98 29.39 -22.93
N VAL A 432 0.68 29.17 -23.15
CA VAL A 432 -0.23 30.20 -23.63
C VAL A 432 -0.30 31.39 -22.66
N ALA A 433 -0.40 31.11 -21.35
CA ALA A 433 -0.42 32.18 -20.33
C ALA A 433 0.90 32.97 -20.29
N LYS A 434 2.05 32.31 -20.43
CA LYS A 434 3.36 32.99 -20.50
C LYS A 434 3.49 33.84 -21.77
N ALA A 435 3.04 33.33 -22.91
CA ALA A 435 3.05 34.08 -24.15
C ALA A 435 2.16 35.32 -24.07
N ALA A 436 0.97 35.20 -23.50
CA ALA A 436 0.06 36.34 -23.28
C ALA A 436 0.67 37.39 -22.33
N ALA A 437 1.32 36.99 -21.25
CA ALA A 437 2.02 37.89 -20.34
C ALA A 437 3.15 38.66 -21.05
N ALA A 438 3.98 37.92 -21.82
CA ALA A 438 5.08 38.56 -22.58
C ALA A 438 4.59 39.56 -23.62
N VAL A 439 3.43 39.34 -24.26
CA VAL A 439 2.80 40.27 -25.18
C VAL A 439 2.32 41.56 -24.45
N ASN A 440 1.69 41.40 -23.27
CA ASN A 440 1.25 42.52 -22.46
C ASN A 440 2.42 43.37 -21.95
N ASP A 441 3.51 42.73 -21.48
CA ASP A 441 4.72 43.45 -21.05
C ASP A 441 5.37 44.20 -22.18
N SER A 442 5.38 43.65 -23.40
CA SER A 442 5.91 44.33 -24.59
C SER A 442 5.01 45.50 -25.07
N ALA A 443 3.69 45.38 -24.85
CA ALA A 443 2.76 46.44 -25.16
C ALA A 443 2.87 47.62 -24.17
N THR A 444 3.04 47.35 -22.88
CA THR A 444 3.27 48.36 -21.84
C THR A 444 4.63 49.04 -22.00
N ALA A 445 5.67 48.31 -22.40
CA ALA A 445 7.00 48.88 -22.66
C ALA A 445 7.06 49.80 -23.91
N LYS A 446 6.12 49.68 -24.87
CA LYS A 446 6.00 50.54 -26.03
C LYS A 446 5.09 51.77 -25.80
N ALA A 447 4.35 51.81 -24.70
CA ALA A 447 3.45 52.88 -24.32
C ALA A 447 4.12 53.89 -23.36
N HIS A 448 5.32 53.64 -22.91
CA HIS A 448 6.24 54.54 -22.20
C HIS A 448 7.44 54.90 -23.11
#